data_fddf453d04de869f956ffa3d52480e08
#
_entry.id   fddf453d04de869f956ffa3d52480e08
#
_cell.length_a   1.000
_cell.length_b   1.000
_cell.length_c   1.000
_cell.angle_alpha   90.00
_cell.angle_beta   90.00
_cell.angle_gamma   90.00
#
_symmetry.space_group_name_H-M   'P 1'
#
loop_
_entity.id
_entity.type
_entity.pdbx_description
1 polymer ?
#
loop_
_entity_poly.entity_id
_entity_poly.type
_entity_poly.pdbx_seq_one_letter_code
_entity_poly.pdbx_strand_id
1 'polypeptide(L)'
;ISREAGSRTKMAVYSSNPDVDAIGSCIGNKGARVNKIVEELGGEKIDIVLYSDDPEKYISAALSPASVCKVEITDEETKSCRATVPDGQLSLAIGNKGQNARLAARLTGWRIDIRPESGFYGEDEDDEPKAEEKSEDVLDLDESTEGETVVSDETEE
;
A
#
# COMPACT_ATOMS: atom_id res chain seq x y z
N ILE A 1 -10.49 -1.00 7.16
CA ILE A 1 -9.67 0.23 6.95
C ILE A 1 -8.24 -0.17 6.64
N SER A 2 -7.65 0.44 5.62
CA SER A 2 -6.24 0.36 5.28
C SER A 2 -5.67 1.77 5.20
N ARG A 3 -4.64 2.08 6.00
CA ARG A 3 -4.17 3.45 6.23
C ARG A 3 -2.66 3.58 6.11
N GLU A 4 -2.23 4.63 5.45
CA GLU A 4 -0.89 5.20 5.54
C GLU A 4 -1.01 6.60 6.15
N ALA A 5 -0.75 6.68 7.45
CA ALA A 5 -0.98 7.89 8.25
C ALA A 5 -0.29 9.12 7.65
N GLY A 6 -1.00 10.26 7.62
CA GLY A 6 -0.52 11.51 7.03
C GLY A 6 -0.52 11.53 5.50
N SER A 7 -0.91 10.45 4.82
CA SER A 7 -0.91 10.37 3.36
C SER A 7 -2.29 10.00 2.82
N ARG A 8 -2.71 8.75 2.98
CA ARG A 8 -3.96 8.25 2.41
C ARG A 8 -4.55 7.09 3.21
N THR A 9 -5.88 7.06 3.28
CA THR A 9 -6.66 5.98 3.89
C THR A 9 -7.70 5.47 2.90
N LYS A 10 -7.84 4.15 2.79
CA LYS A 10 -8.99 3.49 2.16
C LYS A 10 -9.89 2.90 3.23
N MET A 11 -11.18 3.14 3.13
CA MET A 11 -12.18 2.67 4.06
C MET A 11 -13.33 1.99 3.31
N ALA A 12 -13.56 0.72 3.60
CA ALA A 12 -14.71 -0.01 3.11
C ALA A 12 -15.88 0.15 4.08
N VAL A 13 -17.04 0.46 3.53
CA VAL A 13 -18.28 0.65 4.28
C VAL A 13 -19.40 -0.21 3.71
N TYR A 14 -20.32 -0.64 4.56
CA TYR A 14 -21.55 -1.31 4.15
C TYR A 14 -22.71 -0.88 5.02
N SER A 15 -23.93 -1.14 4.55
CA SER A 15 -25.14 -0.97 5.35
C SER A 15 -25.94 -2.27 5.35
N SER A 16 -26.44 -2.66 6.51
CA SER A 16 -27.38 -3.77 6.65
C SER A 16 -28.79 -3.40 6.15
N ASN A 17 -29.08 -2.10 6.01
CA ASN A 17 -30.33 -1.61 5.43
C ASN A 17 -30.10 -1.25 3.96
N PRO A 18 -30.78 -1.92 3.01
CA PRO A 18 -30.62 -1.68 1.57
C PRO A 18 -31.09 -0.27 1.13
N ASP A 19 -31.92 0.40 1.91
CA ASP A 19 -32.42 1.75 1.63
C ASP A 19 -31.38 2.84 1.99
N VAL A 20 -30.29 2.47 2.64
CA VAL A 20 -29.25 3.41 3.05
C VAL A 20 -28.06 3.36 2.09
N ASP A 21 -27.78 4.48 1.45
CA ASP A 21 -26.51 4.67 0.72
C ASP A 21 -25.35 4.83 1.72
N ALA A 22 -24.60 3.75 1.90
CA ALA A 22 -23.50 3.71 2.85
C ALA A 22 -22.38 4.69 2.49
N ILE A 23 -22.03 4.81 1.21
CA ILE A 23 -20.99 5.74 0.74
C ILE A 23 -21.46 7.18 0.87
N GLY A 24 -22.62 7.51 0.33
CA GLY A 24 -23.16 8.86 0.38
C GLY A 24 -23.39 9.37 1.80
N SER A 25 -23.78 8.47 2.71
CA SER A 25 -23.94 8.78 4.14
C SER A 25 -22.62 9.16 4.82
N CYS A 26 -21.52 8.54 4.44
CA CYS A 26 -20.19 8.86 4.96
C CYS A 26 -19.59 10.12 4.32
N ILE A 27 -19.76 10.30 3.02
CA ILE A 27 -19.24 11.44 2.27
C ILE A 27 -19.98 12.72 2.64
N GLY A 28 -21.31 12.64 2.71
CA GLY A 28 -22.19 13.79 2.94
C GLY A 28 -22.34 14.68 1.69
N ASN A 29 -23.22 15.68 1.79
CA ASN A 29 -23.47 16.58 0.67
C ASN A 29 -22.17 17.32 0.26
N LYS A 30 -21.78 17.19 -1.01
CA LYS A 30 -20.53 17.78 -1.56
C LYS A 30 -19.27 17.45 -0.75
N GLY A 31 -19.23 16.29 -0.10
CA GLY A 31 -18.08 15.87 0.69
C GLY A 31 -17.99 16.52 2.07
N ALA A 32 -19.02 17.21 2.55
CA ALA A 32 -18.96 18.00 3.79
C ALA A 32 -18.57 17.19 5.03
N ARG A 33 -18.94 15.90 5.09
CA ARG A 33 -18.61 15.05 6.24
C ARG A 33 -17.17 14.54 6.15
N VAL A 34 -16.79 13.96 5.01
CA VAL A 34 -15.45 13.41 4.84
C VAL A 34 -14.38 14.50 4.86
N ASN A 35 -14.65 15.68 4.30
CA ASN A 35 -13.69 16.77 4.26
C ASN A 35 -13.34 17.30 5.66
N LYS A 36 -14.30 17.33 6.61
CA LYS A 36 -13.98 17.70 8.00
C LYS A 36 -12.97 16.76 8.63
N ILE A 37 -13.10 15.45 8.37
CA ILE A 37 -12.14 14.47 8.88
C ILE A 37 -10.78 14.62 8.18
N VAL A 38 -10.77 14.87 6.87
CA VAL A 38 -9.54 15.16 6.12
C VAL A 38 -8.81 16.37 6.68
N GLU A 39 -9.54 17.43 7.03
CA GLU A 39 -8.98 18.65 7.67
C GLU A 39 -8.41 18.34 9.06
N GLU A 40 -9.14 17.61 9.90
CA GLU A 40 -8.68 17.18 11.23
C GLU A 40 -7.42 16.31 11.18
N LEU A 41 -7.28 15.49 10.11
CA LEU A 41 -6.12 14.66 9.87
C LEU A 41 -4.97 15.37 9.13
N GLY A 42 -5.05 16.69 8.98
CA GLY A 42 -3.99 17.49 8.34
C GLY A 42 -3.86 17.27 6.84
N GLY A 43 -4.95 16.92 6.14
CA GLY A 43 -4.98 16.75 4.70
C GLY A 43 -4.80 15.31 4.23
N GLU A 44 -4.85 14.33 5.12
CA GLU A 44 -4.82 12.90 4.76
C GLU A 44 -6.03 12.56 3.87
N LYS A 45 -5.77 12.03 2.67
CA LYS A 45 -6.83 11.70 1.71
C LYS A 45 -7.60 10.45 2.16
N ILE A 46 -8.92 10.48 2.03
CA ILE A 46 -9.78 9.36 2.40
C ILE A 46 -10.58 8.89 1.19
N ASP A 47 -10.36 7.64 0.79
CA ASP A 47 -11.17 6.95 -0.22
C ASP A 47 -12.18 6.06 0.48
N ILE A 48 -13.47 6.30 0.23
CA ILE A 48 -14.55 5.48 0.78
C ILE A 48 -15.07 4.59 -0.34
N VAL A 49 -15.07 3.28 -0.12
CA VAL A 49 -15.49 2.27 -1.08
C VAL A 49 -16.57 1.38 -0.49
N LEU A 50 -17.40 0.80 -1.36
CA LEU A 50 -18.43 -0.14 -0.91
C LEU A 50 -17.78 -1.51 -0.62
N TYR A 51 -18.07 -2.05 0.56
CA TYR A 51 -17.74 -3.43 0.87
C TYR A 51 -18.67 -4.38 0.10
N SER A 52 -18.15 -5.49 -0.35
CA SER A 52 -18.90 -6.58 -0.96
C SER A 52 -18.34 -7.92 -0.50
N ASP A 53 -19.22 -8.90 -0.28
CA ASP A 53 -18.82 -10.29 -0.03
C ASP A 53 -18.28 -10.98 -1.30
N ASP A 54 -18.61 -10.43 -2.47
CA ASP A 54 -18.07 -10.83 -3.76
C ASP A 54 -16.67 -10.24 -3.91
N PRO A 55 -15.61 -11.07 -3.94
CA PRO A 55 -14.24 -10.60 -3.97
C PRO A 55 -13.91 -9.79 -5.23
N GLU A 56 -14.47 -10.14 -6.40
CA GLU A 56 -14.22 -9.41 -7.64
C GLU A 56 -14.76 -7.98 -7.58
N LYS A 57 -15.97 -7.82 -7.06
CA LYS A 57 -16.58 -6.50 -6.85
C LYS A 57 -15.85 -5.70 -5.80
N TYR A 58 -15.46 -6.35 -4.72
CA TYR A 58 -14.75 -5.67 -3.63
C TYR A 58 -13.37 -5.18 -4.05
N ILE A 59 -12.61 -6.01 -4.78
CA ILE A 59 -11.29 -5.64 -5.33
C ILE A 59 -11.42 -4.48 -6.32
N SER A 60 -12.41 -4.57 -7.22
CA SER A 60 -12.70 -3.50 -8.18
C SER A 60 -13.00 -2.18 -7.47
N ALA A 61 -13.85 -2.19 -6.45
CA ALA A 61 -14.16 -1.00 -5.64
C ALA A 61 -12.93 -0.48 -4.89
N ALA A 62 -12.09 -1.37 -4.34
CA ALA A 62 -10.92 -1.02 -3.57
C ALA A 62 -9.84 -0.31 -4.41
N LEU A 63 -9.77 -0.56 -5.71
CA LEU A 63 -8.84 0.13 -6.62
C LEU A 63 -9.28 1.56 -7.00
N SER A 64 -10.47 2.00 -6.54
CA SER A 64 -10.90 3.39 -6.70
C SER A 64 -9.75 4.36 -6.29
N PRO A 65 -9.56 5.50 -6.98
CA PRO A 65 -10.40 6.10 -8.01
C PRO A 65 -10.19 5.55 -9.44
N ALA A 66 -9.33 4.55 -9.64
CA ALA A 66 -9.15 3.95 -10.95
C ALA A 66 -10.36 3.09 -11.33
N SER A 67 -10.75 3.13 -12.60
CA SER A 67 -11.74 2.22 -13.14
C SER A 67 -11.11 0.87 -13.45
N VAL A 68 -11.81 -0.21 -13.13
CA VAL A 68 -11.36 -1.58 -13.42
C VAL A 68 -12.28 -2.18 -14.48
N CYS A 69 -11.69 -2.70 -15.55
CA CYS A 69 -12.43 -3.39 -16.62
C CYS A 69 -12.88 -4.76 -16.18
N LYS A 70 -11.99 -5.52 -15.55
CA LYS A 70 -12.21 -6.90 -15.13
C LYS A 70 -11.34 -7.26 -13.94
N VAL A 71 -11.86 -8.09 -13.05
CA VAL A 71 -11.10 -8.79 -12.01
C VAL A 71 -11.24 -10.29 -12.24
N GLU A 72 -10.15 -11.01 -12.18
CA GLU A 72 -10.09 -12.47 -12.34
C GLU A 72 -9.37 -13.04 -11.12
N ILE A 73 -10.03 -13.94 -10.43
CA ILE A 73 -9.41 -14.69 -9.34
C ILE A 73 -8.48 -15.71 -9.96
N THR A 74 -7.20 -15.63 -9.67
CA THR A 74 -6.19 -16.57 -10.19
C THR A 74 -5.95 -17.73 -9.24
N ASP A 75 -6.06 -17.48 -7.94
CA ASP A 75 -5.87 -18.50 -6.92
C ASP A 75 -6.61 -18.08 -5.61
N GLU A 76 -7.55 -18.92 -5.20
CA GLU A 76 -8.34 -18.67 -3.98
C GLU A 76 -7.55 -19.03 -2.72
N GLU A 77 -6.66 -20.01 -2.76
CA GLU A 77 -5.91 -20.45 -1.59
C GLU A 77 -4.90 -19.39 -1.17
N THR A 78 -4.17 -18.82 -2.12
CA THR A 78 -3.21 -17.75 -1.91
C THR A 78 -3.85 -16.37 -1.93
N LYS A 79 -5.17 -16.29 -2.20
CA LYS A 79 -5.92 -15.04 -2.39
C LYS A 79 -5.25 -14.12 -3.41
N SER A 80 -4.99 -14.67 -4.59
CA SER A 80 -4.36 -13.93 -5.69
C SER A 80 -5.37 -13.64 -6.79
N CYS A 81 -5.32 -12.43 -7.34
CA CYS A 81 -6.19 -11.99 -8.41
C CYS A 81 -5.45 -11.09 -9.40
N ARG A 82 -6.02 -11.00 -10.60
CA ARG A 82 -5.58 -10.08 -11.65
C ARG A 82 -6.67 -9.05 -11.88
N ALA A 83 -6.31 -7.78 -11.82
CA ALA A 83 -7.19 -6.66 -12.13
C ALA A 83 -6.74 -6.01 -13.43
N THR A 84 -7.61 -6.03 -14.44
CA THR A 84 -7.36 -5.38 -15.73
C THR A 84 -7.96 -3.99 -15.70
N VAL A 85 -7.14 -2.98 -16.04
CA VAL A 85 -7.53 -1.57 -16.07
C VAL A 85 -7.29 -0.98 -17.46
N PRO A 86 -8.03 0.07 -17.85
CA PRO A 86 -7.71 0.79 -19.08
C PRO A 86 -6.27 1.33 -19.03
N ASP A 87 -5.57 1.34 -20.16
CA ASP A 87 -4.16 1.74 -20.23
C ASP A 87 -3.91 3.12 -19.63
N GLY A 88 -4.78 4.08 -19.91
CA GLY A 88 -4.68 5.43 -19.35
C GLY A 88 -4.92 5.52 -17.83
N GLN A 89 -5.35 4.44 -17.19
CA GLN A 89 -5.61 4.40 -15.75
C GLN A 89 -4.62 3.54 -14.97
N LEU A 90 -3.66 2.90 -15.65
CA LEU A 90 -2.68 2.03 -15.02
C LEU A 90 -1.92 2.75 -13.90
N SER A 91 -1.36 3.93 -14.19
CA SER A 91 -0.64 4.74 -13.21
C SER A 91 -1.52 5.15 -12.03
N LEU A 92 -2.81 5.42 -12.25
CA LEU A 92 -3.76 5.75 -11.20
C LEU A 92 -4.09 4.53 -10.33
N ALA A 93 -4.27 3.37 -10.95
CA ALA A 93 -4.55 2.11 -10.27
C ALA A 93 -3.38 1.69 -9.36
N ILE A 94 -2.15 1.82 -9.83
CA ILE A 94 -0.94 1.55 -9.06
C ILE A 94 -0.75 2.64 -7.99
N GLY A 95 -0.89 3.91 -8.37
CA GLY A 95 -0.66 5.07 -7.53
C GLY A 95 0.82 5.42 -7.35
N ASN A 96 1.08 6.56 -6.71
CA ASN A 96 2.44 7.01 -6.43
C ASN A 96 3.16 5.98 -5.54
N LYS A 97 4.31 5.47 -6.02
CA LYS A 97 5.09 4.41 -5.33
C LYS A 97 4.24 3.19 -4.93
N GLY A 98 3.25 2.84 -5.76
CA GLY A 98 2.37 1.70 -5.51
C GLY A 98 1.37 1.89 -4.35
N GLN A 99 1.14 3.11 -3.87
CA GLN A 99 0.31 3.38 -2.69
C GLN A 99 -1.13 2.89 -2.86
N ASN A 100 -1.75 3.17 -4.01
CA ASN A 100 -3.14 2.77 -4.24
C ASN A 100 -3.30 1.24 -4.26
N ALA A 101 -2.43 0.55 -5.00
CA ALA A 101 -2.42 -0.91 -5.07
C ALA A 101 -2.15 -1.54 -3.69
N ARG A 102 -1.17 -1.04 -2.95
CA ARG A 102 -0.82 -1.54 -1.63
C ARG A 102 -1.93 -1.35 -0.60
N LEU A 103 -2.60 -0.18 -0.60
CA LEU A 103 -3.74 0.06 0.28
C LEU A 103 -4.94 -0.83 -0.09
N ALA A 104 -5.21 -1.02 -1.38
CA ALA A 104 -6.27 -1.91 -1.86
C ALA A 104 -6.00 -3.38 -1.46
N ALA A 105 -4.78 -3.86 -1.65
CA ALA A 105 -4.38 -5.20 -1.27
C ALA A 105 -4.54 -5.45 0.25
N ARG A 106 -4.12 -4.50 1.09
CA ARG A 106 -4.30 -4.59 2.54
C ARG A 106 -5.75 -4.51 2.97
N LEU A 107 -6.57 -3.71 2.27
CA LEU A 107 -7.99 -3.55 2.58
C LEU A 107 -8.77 -4.82 2.30
N THR A 108 -8.51 -5.45 1.16
CA THR A 108 -9.23 -6.63 0.68
C THR A 108 -8.64 -7.95 1.20
N GLY A 109 -7.36 -7.94 1.57
CA GLY A 109 -6.62 -9.15 1.92
C GLY A 109 -6.23 -10.01 0.70
N TRP A 110 -6.28 -9.43 -0.51
CA TRP A 110 -5.91 -10.09 -1.76
C TRP A 110 -4.60 -9.56 -2.32
N ARG A 111 -3.84 -10.42 -2.97
CA ARG A 111 -2.71 -10.03 -3.82
C ARG A 111 -3.25 -9.63 -5.18
N ILE A 112 -3.09 -8.37 -5.54
CA ILE A 112 -3.68 -7.79 -6.75
C ILE A 112 -2.57 -7.56 -7.77
N ASP A 113 -2.59 -8.32 -8.87
CA ASP A 113 -1.76 -8.08 -10.05
C ASP A 113 -2.52 -7.14 -11.00
N ILE A 114 -2.06 -5.90 -11.11
CA ILE A 114 -2.73 -4.88 -11.94
C ILE A 114 -2.12 -4.90 -13.32
N ARG A 115 -2.96 -5.07 -14.34
CA ARG A 115 -2.57 -5.16 -15.73
C ARG A 115 -3.31 -4.15 -16.61
N PRO A 116 -2.63 -3.56 -17.61
CA PRO A 116 -3.28 -2.76 -18.63
C PRO A 116 -4.09 -3.65 -19.58
N GLU A 117 -5.16 -3.10 -20.14
CA GLU A 117 -6.05 -3.82 -21.07
C GLU A 117 -5.32 -4.25 -22.34
N SER A 118 -4.40 -3.44 -22.87
CA SER A 118 -3.57 -3.76 -24.02
C SER A 118 -2.56 -4.89 -23.76
N GLY A 119 -2.30 -5.22 -22.50
CA GLY A 119 -1.23 -6.15 -22.11
C GLY A 119 0.17 -5.58 -22.27
N PHE A 120 0.30 -4.35 -22.74
CA PHE A 120 1.58 -3.68 -22.92
C PHE A 120 1.97 -2.94 -21.64
N TYR A 121 2.95 -3.49 -20.92
CA TYR A 121 3.71 -2.71 -19.96
C TYR A 121 4.68 -1.87 -20.77
N GLY A 122 4.60 -0.53 -20.68
CA GLY A 122 5.69 0.31 -21.13
C GLY A 122 6.99 -0.23 -20.54
N GLU A 123 8.02 -0.30 -21.35
CA GLU A 123 9.37 -0.67 -20.91
C GLU A 123 9.84 0.36 -19.88
N ASP A 124 9.49 0.15 -18.63
CA ASP A 124 10.13 0.76 -17.47
C ASP A 124 10.83 -0.36 -16.73
N GLU A 125 12.16 -0.25 -16.79
CA GLU A 125 13.17 -1.11 -16.24
C GLU A 125 12.92 -1.41 -14.75
N ASP A 126 13.14 -2.69 -14.39
CA ASP A 126 13.61 -3.15 -13.10
C ASP A 126 12.86 -2.73 -11.82
N ASP A 127 11.87 -3.52 -11.43
CA ASP A 127 11.64 -3.77 -10.01
C ASP A 127 11.32 -5.25 -9.75
N GLU A 128 12.36 -6.08 -9.84
CA GLU A 128 12.34 -7.39 -9.21
C GLU A 128 12.30 -7.19 -7.68
N PRO A 129 11.43 -7.89 -6.96
CA PRO A 129 11.46 -7.84 -5.50
C PRO A 129 12.78 -8.46 -5.03
N LYS A 130 13.73 -7.64 -4.61
CA LYS A 130 14.90 -8.09 -3.87
C LYS A 130 14.42 -8.84 -2.63
N ALA A 131 14.61 -10.15 -2.65
CA ALA A 131 14.60 -10.97 -1.45
C ALA A 131 15.62 -10.39 -0.47
N GLU A 132 15.17 -10.07 0.73
CA GLU A 132 16.05 -9.72 1.84
C GLU A 132 16.85 -10.97 2.20
N GLU A 133 18.09 -11.02 1.76
CA GLU A 133 19.09 -11.92 2.33
C GLU A 133 19.41 -11.42 3.75
N LYS A 134 19.02 -12.23 4.71
CA LYS A 134 19.53 -12.14 6.07
C LYS A 134 21.02 -12.40 6.03
N SER A 135 21.82 -11.37 6.23
CA SER A 135 23.23 -11.54 6.60
C SER A 135 23.29 -11.99 8.06
N GLU A 136 23.65 -13.23 8.24
CA GLU A 136 24.12 -13.76 9.52
C GLU A 136 25.50 -13.13 9.80
N ASP A 137 25.55 -12.30 10.83
CA ASP A 137 26.79 -11.84 11.43
C ASP A 137 27.47 -13.02 12.11
N VAL A 138 28.53 -13.49 11.50
CA VAL A 138 29.49 -14.40 12.16
C VAL A 138 30.50 -13.52 12.90
N LEU A 139 30.42 -13.61 14.21
CA LEU A 139 31.43 -13.13 15.14
C LEU A 139 32.70 -13.98 14.98
N ASP A 140 33.75 -13.42 14.43
CA ASP A 140 35.09 -13.96 14.63
C ASP A 140 35.83 -13.09 15.64
N LEU A 141 36.04 -13.72 16.79
CA LEU A 141 37.03 -13.36 17.80
C LEU A 141 38.36 -13.81 17.28
N ASP A 142 39.30 -12.92 17.13
CA ASP A 142 40.72 -13.32 17.24
C ASP A 142 41.51 -12.33 18.05
N GLU A 143 42.28 -12.94 18.90
CA GLU A 143 43.04 -12.51 20.04
C GLU A 143 44.46 -12.15 19.64
N SER A 144 45.09 -11.39 20.54
CA SER A 144 46.54 -11.21 20.68
C SER A 144 47.17 -10.10 19.84
N THR A 145 48.06 -9.28 20.29
CA THR A 145 49.07 -9.34 21.39
C THR A 145 49.71 -7.96 21.55
N GLU A 146 49.97 -7.63 22.78
CA GLU A 146 51.19 -7.05 23.35
C GLU A 146 52.00 -5.97 22.62
N GLY A 147 52.38 -4.99 23.40
CA GLY A 147 53.60 -4.18 23.23
C GLY A 147 53.45 -2.75 23.73
N GLU A 148 53.53 -2.55 24.98
CA GLU A 148 54.69 -2.02 25.73
C GLU A 148 55.17 -0.61 25.41
N THR A 149 55.05 0.21 26.49
CA THR A 149 56.02 1.21 26.99
C THR A 149 56.19 2.50 26.16
N VAL A 150 56.33 3.65 26.72
CA VAL A 150 57.10 4.24 27.84
C VAL A 150 56.72 5.73 27.95
N VAL A 151 56.38 6.16 29.18
CA VAL A 151 56.93 7.27 29.97
C VAL A 151 57.30 8.61 29.30
N SER A 152 56.83 9.60 29.88
CA SER A 152 57.40 10.83 30.47
C SER A 152 56.61 12.06 30.12
N ASP A 153 56.20 12.78 30.99
CA ASP A 153 56.73 13.55 32.10
C ASP A 153 56.56 15.05 31.82
N GLU A 154 56.07 15.69 32.90
CA GLU A 154 56.32 17.11 33.22
C GLU A 154 55.72 18.21 32.33
N THR A 155 55.16 19.21 32.79
CA THR A 155 55.10 20.12 33.93
C THR A 155 54.41 21.42 33.52
N GLU A 156 53.73 22.01 34.49
CA GLU A 156 53.63 23.43 34.85
C GLU A 156 53.20 24.45 33.74
N GLU A 157 52.24 25.21 33.95
CA GLU A 157 51.91 26.32 34.91
C GLU A 157 50.43 26.65 34.88
#